data_655dcfb0f2bf565d0d0afddb1f5ce263
#
_entry.id   655dcfb0f2bf565d0d0afddb1f5ce263
#
_cell.length_a   1.000
_cell.length_b   1.000
_cell.length_c   1.000
_cell.angle_alpha   90.00
_cell.angle_beta   90.00
_cell.angle_gamma   90.00
#
_symmetry.space_group_name_H-M   'P 1'
#
loop_
_entity.id
_entity.type
_entity.pdbx_description
1 polymer ?
#
loop_
_entity_poly.entity_id
_entity_poly.type
_entity_poly.pdbx_seq_one_letter_code
_entity_poly.pdbx_strand_id
1 'polypeptide(L)'
;MKKRNKPVIPGFGLSMGITISILSLVVLIPLASLVVYTAKLSFKDFIETITRARVLASFYTSFVCAFAAVVINGIMGTILAWVLVKYDFPGKRLMDGMIELPFALPTAVAGIALTSLTSDSGIVGSFFAGFGIKIAYTRIGITVAMIFVGIPFVVRSVQPVLEKMDNSYSEAAGVLGAKKTTIFWKVIFPELKPAIFAGTGLAFGRCLGEYGSVVFIAGNKPYYTEITPLVIMSELQEFDYSSATAIALVMLAVSFFILFLNSMIQQRNARILRGGNA
;
A
#
# COMPACT_ATOMS: atom_id res chain seq x y z
N MET A 1 37.87 -25.67 12.22
CA MET A 1 36.96 -25.35 13.33
C MET A 1 36.37 -23.95 13.14
N LYS A 2 35.09 -23.81 12.78
CA LYS A 2 34.44 -22.51 12.66
C LYS A 2 34.26 -21.90 14.05
N LYS A 3 34.93 -20.79 14.36
CA LYS A 3 34.71 -20.02 15.60
C LYS A 3 33.21 -19.60 15.62
N ARG A 4 32.42 -20.18 16.51
CA ARG A 4 31.09 -19.70 16.87
C ARG A 4 31.28 -18.33 17.52
N ASN A 5 30.97 -17.25 16.79
CA ASN A 5 30.90 -15.92 17.38
C ASN A 5 29.85 -15.98 18.50
N LYS A 6 30.28 -15.78 19.74
CA LYS A 6 29.36 -15.66 20.87
C LYS A 6 28.49 -14.42 20.64
N PRO A 7 27.18 -14.52 20.83
CA PRO A 7 26.30 -13.35 20.69
C PRO A 7 26.73 -12.27 21.67
N VAL A 8 26.87 -11.06 21.17
CA VAL A 8 27.33 -9.87 21.94
C VAL A 8 26.34 -9.52 23.07
N ILE A 9 25.08 -9.93 22.94
CA ILE A 9 24.01 -9.64 23.92
C ILE A 9 23.74 -10.92 24.72
N PRO A 10 23.87 -10.89 26.07
CA PRO A 10 23.49 -12.01 26.92
C PRO A 10 22.00 -12.33 26.75
N GLY A 11 21.65 -13.62 26.59
CA GLY A 11 20.26 -14.05 26.42
C GLY A 11 19.67 -13.87 25.01
N PHE A 12 20.45 -13.41 24.03
CA PHE A 12 19.96 -13.19 22.64
C PHE A 12 19.27 -14.42 22.05
N GLY A 13 19.82 -15.63 22.26
CA GLY A 13 19.21 -16.86 21.73
C GLY A 13 17.85 -17.15 22.33
N LEU A 14 17.67 -16.91 23.63
CA LEU A 14 16.38 -17.11 24.32
C LEU A 14 15.35 -16.07 23.87
N SER A 15 15.75 -14.80 23.87
CA SER A 15 14.88 -13.70 23.42
C SER A 15 14.45 -13.88 21.96
N MET A 16 15.39 -14.20 21.07
CA MET A 16 15.09 -14.48 19.66
C MET A 16 14.17 -15.68 19.47
N GLY A 17 14.38 -16.76 20.25
CA GLY A 17 13.52 -17.94 20.22
C GLY A 17 12.10 -17.63 20.65
N ILE A 18 11.91 -16.90 21.75
CA ILE A 18 10.57 -16.47 22.23
C ILE A 18 9.89 -15.57 21.20
N THR A 19 10.62 -14.57 20.67
CA THR A 19 10.05 -13.64 19.68
C THR A 19 9.61 -14.36 18.41
N ILE A 20 10.45 -15.25 17.87
CA ILE A 20 10.09 -16.02 16.67
C ILE A 20 8.91 -16.95 16.96
N SER A 21 8.88 -17.61 18.13
CA SER A 21 7.78 -18.52 18.49
C SER A 21 6.45 -17.77 18.61
N ILE A 22 6.43 -16.64 19.30
CA ILE A 22 5.21 -15.83 19.47
C ILE A 22 4.76 -15.26 18.10
N LEU A 23 5.68 -14.70 17.32
CA LEU A 23 5.36 -14.17 16.00
C LEU A 23 4.81 -15.27 15.08
N SER A 24 5.44 -16.46 15.09
CA SER A 24 4.97 -17.60 14.30
C SER A 24 3.57 -18.06 14.72
N LEU A 25 3.29 -18.14 16.03
CA LEU A 25 1.96 -18.48 16.52
C LEU A 25 0.90 -17.46 16.10
N VAL A 26 1.17 -16.17 16.27
CA VAL A 26 0.23 -15.09 15.95
C VAL A 26 -0.04 -14.98 14.44
N VAL A 27 0.94 -15.29 13.60
CA VAL A 27 0.81 -15.20 12.14
C VAL A 27 0.37 -16.53 11.53
N LEU A 28 1.00 -17.65 11.93
CA LEU A 28 0.75 -18.94 11.27
C LEU A 28 -0.60 -19.56 11.65
N ILE A 29 -1.11 -19.35 12.87
CA ILE A 29 -2.41 -19.91 13.26
C ILE A 29 -3.54 -19.31 12.41
N PRO A 30 -3.70 -17.96 12.27
CA PRO A 30 -4.71 -17.40 11.38
C PRO A 30 -4.54 -17.84 9.92
N LEU A 31 -3.31 -17.87 9.39
CA LEU A 31 -3.06 -18.35 8.04
C LEU A 31 -3.41 -19.82 7.85
N ALA A 32 -3.07 -20.66 8.82
CA ALA A 32 -3.44 -22.08 8.80
C ALA A 32 -4.97 -22.25 8.85
N SER A 33 -5.67 -21.41 9.61
CA SER A 33 -7.14 -21.46 9.66
C SER A 33 -7.78 -21.18 8.30
N LEU A 34 -7.25 -20.24 7.50
CA LEU A 34 -7.72 -20.00 6.13
C LEU A 34 -7.63 -21.28 5.29
N VAL A 35 -6.48 -21.98 5.37
CA VAL A 35 -6.27 -23.22 4.62
C VAL A 35 -7.20 -24.32 5.10
N VAL A 36 -7.35 -24.50 6.41
CA VAL A 36 -8.19 -25.55 7.01
C VAL A 36 -9.67 -25.37 6.67
N TYR A 37 -10.18 -24.14 6.72
CA TYR A 37 -11.57 -23.87 6.35
C TYR A 37 -11.79 -24.00 4.83
N THR A 38 -10.86 -23.50 4.02
CA THR A 38 -10.92 -23.68 2.55
C THR A 38 -10.87 -25.15 2.15
N ALA A 39 -10.08 -25.98 2.84
CA ALA A 39 -9.96 -27.41 2.57
C ALA A 39 -11.26 -28.23 2.83
N LYS A 40 -12.27 -27.63 3.47
CA LYS A 40 -13.60 -28.23 3.59
C LYS A 40 -14.39 -28.19 2.27
N LEU A 41 -14.04 -27.29 1.35
CA LEU A 41 -14.63 -27.24 0.02
C LEU A 41 -14.06 -28.35 -0.86
N SER A 42 -14.91 -28.95 -1.70
CA SER A 42 -14.39 -29.74 -2.82
C SER A 42 -13.65 -28.84 -3.81
N PHE A 43 -12.76 -29.39 -4.61
CA PHE A 43 -12.06 -28.61 -5.64
C PHE A 43 -13.03 -27.92 -6.61
N LYS A 44 -14.16 -28.59 -6.93
CA LYS A 44 -15.20 -28.02 -7.79
C LYS A 44 -15.86 -26.81 -7.13
N ASP A 45 -16.27 -26.93 -5.85
CA ASP A 45 -16.93 -25.84 -5.11
C ASP A 45 -15.96 -24.67 -4.89
N PHE A 46 -14.68 -24.96 -4.67
CA PHE A 46 -13.64 -23.92 -4.59
C PHE A 46 -13.55 -23.11 -5.89
N ILE A 47 -13.44 -23.80 -7.05
CA ILE A 47 -13.39 -23.13 -8.36
C ILE A 47 -14.68 -22.35 -8.61
N GLU A 48 -15.84 -22.95 -8.33
CA GLU A 48 -17.13 -22.27 -8.49
C GLU A 48 -17.21 -21.00 -7.62
N THR A 49 -16.78 -21.07 -6.37
CA THR A 49 -16.76 -19.91 -5.45
C THR A 49 -15.88 -18.79 -5.99
N ILE A 50 -14.64 -19.06 -6.37
CA ILE A 50 -13.70 -18.01 -6.80
C ILE A 50 -14.02 -17.45 -8.21
N THR A 51 -14.76 -18.22 -9.02
CA THR A 51 -15.17 -17.80 -10.37
C THR A 51 -16.58 -17.21 -10.43
N ARG A 52 -17.28 -17.11 -9.28
CA ARG A 52 -18.57 -16.38 -9.23
C ARG A 52 -18.37 -14.96 -9.78
N ALA A 53 -19.29 -14.50 -10.63
CA ALA A 53 -19.19 -13.21 -11.29
C ALA A 53 -19.02 -12.04 -10.30
N ARG A 54 -19.69 -12.10 -9.14
CA ARG A 54 -19.57 -11.12 -8.06
C ARG A 54 -18.14 -11.09 -7.49
N VAL A 55 -17.54 -12.25 -7.26
CA VAL A 55 -16.18 -12.39 -6.71
C VAL A 55 -15.15 -11.87 -7.70
N LEU A 56 -15.24 -12.27 -8.98
CA LEU A 56 -14.35 -11.77 -10.03
C LEU A 56 -14.45 -10.24 -10.21
N ALA A 57 -15.67 -9.71 -10.17
CA ALA A 57 -15.88 -8.25 -10.24
C ALA A 57 -15.25 -7.52 -9.03
N SER A 58 -15.31 -8.14 -7.84
CA SER A 58 -14.70 -7.57 -6.64
C SER A 58 -13.17 -7.60 -6.69
N PHE A 59 -12.57 -8.68 -7.20
CA PHE A 59 -11.12 -8.73 -7.46
C PHE A 59 -10.72 -7.62 -8.44
N TYR A 60 -11.40 -7.52 -9.57
CA TYR A 60 -11.14 -6.47 -10.56
C TYR A 60 -11.20 -5.08 -9.92
N THR A 61 -12.27 -4.77 -9.18
CA THR A 61 -12.43 -3.47 -8.51
C THR A 61 -11.32 -3.22 -7.49
N SER A 62 -10.98 -4.21 -6.64
CA SER A 62 -9.91 -4.09 -5.65
C SER A 62 -8.55 -3.80 -6.30
N PHE A 63 -8.17 -4.59 -7.30
CA PHE A 63 -6.87 -4.45 -7.94
C PHE A 63 -6.77 -3.17 -8.78
N VAL A 64 -7.80 -2.80 -9.52
CA VAL A 64 -7.81 -1.58 -10.35
C VAL A 64 -7.74 -0.34 -9.47
N CYS A 65 -8.57 -0.25 -8.42
CA CYS A 65 -8.55 0.90 -7.51
C CYS A 65 -7.24 0.98 -6.73
N ALA A 66 -6.71 -0.15 -6.22
CA ALA A 66 -5.43 -0.18 -5.52
C ALA A 66 -4.27 0.23 -6.45
N PHE A 67 -4.25 -0.26 -7.69
CA PHE A 67 -3.22 0.11 -8.66
C PHE A 67 -3.29 1.60 -9.01
N ALA A 68 -4.48 2.14 -9.27
CA ALA A 68 -4.67 3.56 -9.53
C ALA A 68 -4.21 4.41 -8.34
N ALA A 69 -4.59 4.03 -7.11
CA ALA A 69 -4.16 4.71 -5.89
C ALA A 69 -2.65 4.69 -5.72
N VAL A 70 -2.00 3.56 -5.99
CA VAL A 70 -0.55 3.41 -5.85
C VAL A 70 0.22 4.24 -6.87
N VAL A 71 -0.25 4.33 -8.12
CA VAL A 71 0.36 5.20 -9.12
C VAL A 71 0.28 6.67 -8.70
N ILE A 72 -0.89 7.10 -8.23
CA ILE A 72 -1.09 8.47 -7.72
C ILE A 72 -0.22 8.71 -6.48
N ASN A 73 -0.18 7.77 -5.52
CA ASN A 73 0.67 7.86 -4.33
C ASN A 73 2.15 7.89 -4.69
N GLY A 74 2.59 7.14 -5.69
CA GLY A 74 3.97 7.16 -6.19
C GLY A 74 4.39 8.54 -6.66
N ILE A 75 3.52 9.22 -7.39
CA ILE A 75 3.77 10.57 -7.91
C ILE A 75 3.63 11.60 -6.79
N MET A 76 2.46 11.68 -6.16
CA MET A 76 2.15 12.71 -5.16
C MET A 76 2.97 12.54 -3.88
N GLY A 77 3.18 11.30 -3.42
CA GLY A 77 4.01 11.01 -2.25
C GLY A 77 5.48 11.38 -2.47
N THR A 78 6.02 11.17 -3.69
CA THR A 78 7.37 11.61 -4.04
C THR A 78 7.47 13.14 -4.07
N ILE A 79 6.47 13.83 -4.65
CA ILE A 79 6.41 15.30 -4.66
C ILE A 79 6.33 15.84 -3.23
N LEU A 80 5.46 15.26 -2.38
CA LEU A 80 5.32 15.67 -0.98
C LEU A 80 6.62 15.46 -0.19
N ALA A 81 7.26 14.30 -0.34
CA ALA A 81 8.56 14.03 0.29
C ALA A 81 9.62 15.04 -0.18
N TRP A 82 9.65 15.36 -1.48
CA TRP A 82 10.53 16.36 -2.04
C TRP A 82 10.32 17.73 -1.43
N VAL A 83 9.06 18.19 -1.36
CA VAL A 83 8.70 19.50 -0.78
C VAL A 83 9.09 19.55 0.70
N LEU A 84 8.80 18.51 1.47
CA LEU A 84 9.15 18.44 2.90
C LEU A 84 10.65 18.45 3.16
N VAL A 85 11.47 17.88 2.28
CA VAL A 85 12.93 17.83 2.49
C VAL A 85 13.64 19.06 1.93
N LYS A 86 13.28 19.49 0.72
CA LYS A 86 14.05 20.51 0.01
C LYS A 86 13.59 21.96 0.23
N TYR A 87 12.42 22.16 0.84
CA TYR A 87 11.88 23.51 1.08
C TYR A 87 11.59 23.74 2.57
N ASP A 88 11.81 24.97 3.00
CA ASP A 88 11.38 25.46 4.30
C ASP A 88 10.26 26.47 4.10
N PHE A 89 9.11 26.22 4.74
CA PHE A 89 7.92 27.06 4.65
C PHE A 89 7.13 27.02 5.96
N PRO A 90 6.33 28.07 6.23
CA PRO A 90 5.47 28.08 7.41
C PRO A 90 4.44 26.94 7.34
N GLY A 91 4.26 26.19 8.44
CA GLY A 91 3.36 25.03 8.45
C GLY A 91 3.96 23.70 8.01
N LYS A 92 5.25 23.63 7.64
CA LYS A 92 5.93 22.37 7.26
C LYS A 92 5.71 21.23 8.26
N ARG A 93 5.85 21.52 9.57
CA ARG A 93 5.64 20.53 10.64
C ARG A 93 4.18 20.04 10.68
N LEU A 94 3.22 20.93 10.44
CA LEU A 94 1.82 20.57 10.38
C LEU A 94 1.53 19.67 9.18
N MET A 95 2.05 20.01 8.01
CA MET A 95 1.91 19.18 6.79
C MET A 95 2.54 17.80 6.99
N ASP A 96 3.73 17.73 7.60
CA ASP A 96 4.40 16.48 7.91
C ASP A 96 3.57 15.60 8.87
N GLY A 97 2.99 16.20 9.90
CA GLY A 97 2.04 15.53 10.81
C GLY A 97 0.74 15.10 10.13
N MET A 98 0.21 15.90 9.21
CA MET A 98 -1.01 15.53 8.45
C MET A 98 -0.83 14.30 7.57
N ILE A 99 0.38 14.05 7.06
CA ILE A 99 0.68 12.83 6.29
C ILE A 99 0.55 11.57 7.17
N GLU A 100 0.73 11.69 8.48
CA GLU A 100 0.58 10.57 9.42
C GLU A 100 -0.85 10.35 9.92
N LEU A 101 -1.78 11.26 9.62
CA LEU A 101 -3.19 11.09 10.03
C LEU A 101 -3.80 9.73 9.67
N PRO A 102 -3.51 9.12 8.51
CA PRO A 102 -4.04 7.78 8.19
C PRO A 102 -3.59 6.68 9.15
N PHE A 103 -2.48 6.86 9.86
CA PHE A 103 -2.03 5.92 10.90
C PHE A 103 -2.67 6.18 12.26
N ALA A 104 -3.01 7.43 12.54
CA ALA A 104 -3.59 7.85 13.83
C ALA A 104 -5.11 7.68 13.87
N LEU A 105 -5.80 7.82 12.74
CA LEU A 105 -7.26 7.74 12.66
C LEU A 105 -7.73 6.29 12.46
N PRO A 106 -8.79 5.86 13.17
CA PRO A 106 -9.51 4.65 12.79
C PRO A 106 -9.99 4.76 11.34
N THR A 107 -9.72 3.73 10.53
CA THR A 107 -10.01 3.78 9.08
C THR A 107 -11.49 4.01 8.79
N ALA A 108 -12.39 3.52 9.64
CA ALA A 108 -13.82 3.78 9.55
C ALA A 108 -14.15 5.28 9.67
N VAL A 109 -13.51 5.98 10.62
CA VAL A 109 -13.71 7.43 10.81
C VAL A 109 -13.20 8.20 9.58
N ALA A 110 -12.04 7.81 9.05
CA ALA A 110 -11.52 8.37 7.81
C ALA A 110 -12.48 8.15 6.64
N GLY A 111 -13.09 6.97 6.54
CA GLY A 111 -14.09 6.66 5.51
C GLY A 111 -15.34 7.53 5.60
N ILE A 112 -15.87 7.72 6.80
CA ILE A 112 -17.03 8.61 7.03
C ILE A 112 -16.69 10.06 6.65
N ALA A 113 -15.54 10.56 7.10
CA ALA A 113 -15.09 11.91 6.81
C ALA A 113 -14.87 12.14 5.30
N LEU A 114 -14.21 11.19 4.62
CA LEU A 114 -14.00 11.24 3.18
C LEU A 114 -15.33 11.18 2.42
N THR A 115 -16.27 10.32 2.85
CA THR A 115 -17.60 10.24 2.23
C THR A 115 -18.37 11.55 2.39
N SER A 116 -18.40 12.12 3.59
CA SER A 116 -19.03 13.40 3.85
C SER A 116 -18.43 14.52 2.99
N LEU A 117 -17.11 14.56 2.86
CA LEU A 117 -16.40 15.57 2.06
C LEU A 117 -16.65 15.44 0.56
N THR A 118 -16.73 14.19 0.05
CA THR A 118 -16.81 13.88 -1.39
C THR A 118 -18.20 13.51 -1.89
N SER A 119 -19.21 13.47 -1.01
CA SER A 119 -20.62 13.33 -1.41
C SER A 119 -21.10 14.53 -2.23
N ASP A 120 -22.19 14.36 -2.98
CA ASP A 120 -22.73 15.42 -3.86
C ASP A 120 -23.07 16.71 -3.08
N SER A 121 -23.36 16.62 -1.77
CA SER A 121 -23.57 17.74 -0.84
C SER A 121 -22.31 18.20 -0.11
N GLY A 122 -21.19 17.46 -0.22
CA GLY A 122 -19.91 17.80 0.41
C GLY A 122 -19.16 18.89 -0.34
N ILE A 123 -18.20 19.56 0.33
CA ILE A 123 -17.43 20.69 -0.25
C ILE A 123 -16.69 20.26 -1.51
N VAL A 124 -15.99 19.11 -1.46
CA VAL A 124 -15.23 18.60 -2.61
C VAL A 124 -16.18 17.98 -3.64
N GLY A 125 -17.16 17.19 -3.18
CA GLY A 125 -18.09 16.52 -4.07
C GLY A 125 -18.93 17.48 -4.89
N SER A 126 -19.45 18.55 -4.29
CA SER A 126 -20.24 19.57 -5.01
C SER A 126 -19.43 20.30 -6.10
N PHE A 127 -18.14 20.58 -5.83
CA PHE A 127 -17.26 21.16 -6.83
C PHE A 127 -17.09 20.25 -8.04
N PHE A 128 -16.80 18.96 -7.84
CA PHE A 128 -16.63 17.99 -8.93
C PHE A 128 -17.96 17.62 -9.61
N ALA A 129 -19.08 17.65 -8.88
CA ALA A 129 -20.40 17.44 -9.45
C ALA A 129 -20.75 18.49 -10.50
N GLY A 130 -20.26 19.74 -10.36
CA GLY A 130 -20.37 20.78 -11.38
C GLY A 130 -19.71 20.42 -12.72
N PHE A 131 -18.75 19.50 -12.72
CA PHE A 131 -18.10 18.94 -13.92
C PHE A 131 -18.68 17.57 -14.33
N GLY A 132 -19.77 17.13 -13.71
CA GLY A 132 -20.38 15.82 -13.96
C GLY A 132 -19.62 14.64 -13.36
N ILE A 133 -18.65 14.88 -12.47
CA ILE A 133 -17.84 13.85 -11.84
C ILE A 133 -18.39 13.54 -10.45
N LYS A 134 -18.86 12.30 -10.26
CA LYS A 134 -19.30 11.78 -8.97
C LYS A 134 -18.17 10.99 -8.31
N ILE A 135 -17.78 11.38 -7.08
CA ILE A 135 -16.70 10.76 -6.33
C ILE A 135 -17.24 9.71 -5.36
N ALA A 136 -18.02 10.11 -4.37
CA ALA A 136 -18.60 9.17 -3.40
C ALA A 136 -19.48 8.13 -4.09
N TYR A 137 -19.47 6.90 -3.54
CA TYR A 137 -20.23 5.75 -4.03
C TYR A 137 -19.87 5.28 -5.43
N THR A 138 -18.62 5.56 -5.85
CA THR A 138 -18.02 5.13 -7.12
C THR A 138 -16.63 4.55 -6.91
N ARG A 139 -16.04 3.95 -7.96
CA ARG A 139 -14.64 3.49 -7.94
C ARG A 139 -13.64 4.63 -7.71
N ILE A 140 -14.00 5.87 -8.09
CA ILE A 140 -13.18 7.06 -7.80
C ILE A 140 -13.10 7.27 -6.29
N GLY A 141 -14.22 7.19 -5.57
CA GLY A 141 -14.24 7.29 -4.11
C GLY A 141 -13.40 6.21 -3.43
N ILE A 142 -13.51 4.95 -3.89
CA ILE A 142 -12.66 3.85 -3.40
C ILE A 142 -11.17 4.20 -3.60
N THR A 143 -10.80 4.68 -4.78
CA THR A 143 -9.44 5.09 -5.09
C THR A 143 -8.97 6.23 -4.18
N VAL A 144 -9.81 7.24 -3.92
CA VAL A 144 -9.51 8.35 -2.99
C VAL A 144 -9.24 7.83 -1.56
N ALA A 145 -10.07 6.91 -1.06
CA ALA A 145 -9.83 6.29 0.24
C ALA A 145 -8.50 5.52 0.28
N MET A 146 -8.20 4.78 -0.78
CA MET A 146 -6.93 4.05 -0.90
C MET A 146 -5.72 4.98 -1.05
N ILE A 147 -5.86 6.12 -1.73
CA ILE A 147 -4.81 7.16 -1.79
C ILE A 147 -4.52 7.68 -0.39
N PHE A 148 -5.56 8.06 0.35
CA PHE A 148 -5.42 8.58 1.70
C PHE A 148 -4.65 7.61 2.60
N VAL A 149 -5.01 6.34 2.60
CA VAL A 149 -4.37 5.31 3.44
C VAL A 149 -2.96 4.96 2.94
N GLY A 150 -2.70 5.06 1.65
CA GLY A 150 -1.45 4.63 1.03
C GLY A 150 -0.34 5.68 0.98
N ILE A 151 -0.69 6.98 1.00
CA ILE A 151 0.27 8.07 0.77
C ILE A 151 1.44 8.11 1.79
N PRO A 152 1.23 7.87 3.10
CA PRO A 152 2.32 7.92 4.07
C PRO A 152 3.41 6.88 3.79
N PHE A 153 3.07 5.73 3.23
CA PHE A 153 4.06 4.68 2.91
C PHE A 153 5.07 5.14 1.86
N VAL A 154 4.61 5.88 0.85
CA VAL A 154 5.52 6.42 -0.17
C VAL A 154 6.34 7.56 0.38
N VAL A 155 5.72 8.52 1.08
CA VAL A 155 6.42 9.67 1.65
C VAL A 155 7.52 9.19 2.61
N ARG A 156 7.21 8.32 3.57
CA ARG A 156 8.17 7.82 4.56
C ARG A 156 9.22 6.88 3.99
N SER A 157 9.01 6.32 2.80
CA SER A 157 10.05 5.57 2.09
C SER A 157 11.02 6.49 1.34
N VAL A 158 10.53 7.58 0.76
CA VAL A 158 11.32 8.49 -0.09
C VAL A 158 12.05 9.56 0.73
N GLN A 159 11.41 10.09 1.77
CA GLN A 159 11.94 11.19 2.59
C GLN A 159 13.34 10.90 3.16
N PRO A 160 13.63 9.74 3.81
CA PRO A 160 14.96 9.48 4.36
C PRO A 160 16.05 9.35 3.30
N VAL A 161 15.71 8.96 2.08
CA VAL A 161 16.67 8.90 0.97
C VAL A 161 17.02 10.31 0.52
N LEU A 162 16.01 11.20 0.38
CA LEU A 162 16.23 12.60 0.06
C LEU A 162 17.05 13.35 1.10
N GLU A 163 16.84 13.05 2.39
CA GLU A 163 17.58 13.67 3.51
C GLU A 163 19.05 13.25 3.53
N LYS A 164 19.34 12.00 3.16
CA LYS A 164 20.71 11.45 3.13
C LYS A 164 21.44 11.67 1.81
N MET A 165 20.74 12.16 0.79
CA MET A 165 21.31 12.37 -0.54
C MET A 165 22.39 13.43 -0.49
N ASP A 166 23.60 13.09 -0.96
CA ASP A 166 24.70 14.04 -1.08
C ASP A 166 24.41 15.02 -2.22
N ASN A 167 24.39 16.31 -1.90
CA ASN A 167 24.16 17.35 -2.88
C ASN A 167 25.38 17.57 -3.81
N SER A 168 26.55 17.04 -3.45
CA SER A 168 27.80 17.21 -4.23
C SER A 168 27.68 16.75 -5.69
N TYR A 169 26.95 15.65 -5.93
CA TYR A 169 26.70 15.17 -7.30
C TYR A 169 25.83 16.13 -8.13
N SER A 170 24.83 16.73 -7.50
CA SER A 170 23.95 17.70 -8.13
C SER A 170 24.68 19.02 -8.39
N GLU A 171 25.55 19.44 -7.49
CA GLU A 171 26.38 20.63 -7.60
C GLU A 171 27.45 20.46 -8.70
N ALA A 172 28.15 19.31 -8.69
CA ALA A 172 29.13 18.99 -9.74
C ALA A 172 28.48 18.97 -11.13
N ALA A 173 27.31 18.36 -11.27
CA ALA A 173 26.57 18.37 -12.53
C ALA A 173 26.15 19.81 -12.94
N GLY A 174 25.80 20.66 -11.97
CA GLY A 174 25.50 22.08 -12.20
C GLY A 174 26.70 22.86 -12.68
N VAL A 175 27.88 22.65 -12.11
CA VAL A 175 29.14 23.28 -12.54
C VAL A 175 29.50 22.88 -13.99
N LEU A 176 29.18 21.64 -14.39
CA LEU A 176 29.32 21.13 -15.75
C LEU A 176 28.24 21.66 -16.73
N GLY A 177 27.39 22.60 -16.30
CA GLY A 177 26.36 23.23 -17.14
C GLY A 177 25.08 22.39 -17.33
N ALA A 178 24.87 21.34 -16.56
CA ALA A 178 23.63 20.55 -16.65
C ALA A 178 22.42 21.36 -16.19
N LYS A 179 21.31 21.29 -16.95
CA LYS A 179 20.05 21.92 -16.59
C LYS A 179 19.43 21.20 -15.39
N LYS A 180 18.67 21.93 -14.55
CA LYS A 180 17.98 21.37 -13.37
C LYS A 180 17.13 20.14 -13.69
N THR A 181 16.44 20.11 -14.82
CA THR A 181 15.68 18.97 -15.30
C THR A 181 16.56 17.76 -15.60
N THR A 182 17.75 17.98 -16.19
CA THR A 182 18.72 16.92 -16.47
C THR A 182 19.29 16.34 -15.18
N ILE A 183 19.62 17.19 -14.20
CA ILE A 183 20.08 16.78 -12.87
C ILE A 183 19.00 15.92 -12.18
N PHE A 184 17.73 16.38 -12.21
CA PHE A 184 16.65 15.62 -11.63
C PHE A 184 16.53 14.21 -12.25
N TRP A 185 16.40 14.11 -13.58
CA TRP A 185 16.14 12.83 -14.23
C TRP A 185 17.35 11.88 -14.31
N LYS A 186 18.58 12.42 -14.37
CA LYS A 186 19.80 11.62 -14.53
C LYS A 186 20.57 11.36 -13.23
N VAL A 187 20.38 12.20 -12.20
CA VAL A 187 21.11 12.09 -10.92
C VAL A 187 20.15 11.73 -9.80
N ILE A 188 19.14 12.56 -9.55
CA ILE A 188 18.28 12.43 -8.37
C ILE A 188 17.28 11.29 -8.52
N PHE A 189 16.50 11.26 -9.58
CA PHE A 189 15.43 10.30 -9.78
C PHE A 189 15.89 8.83 -9.79
N PRO A 190 17.02 8.46 -10.41
CA PRO A 190 17.54 7.10 -10.35
C PRO A 190 17.85 6.64 -8.91
N GLU A 191 18.34 7.55 -8.05
CA GLU A 191 18.62 7.25 -6.66
C GLU A 191 17.34 7.08 -5.81
N LEU A 192 16.29 7.83 -6.14
CA LEU A 192 14.97 7.70 -5.51
C LEU A 192 14.18 6.47 -5.96
N LYS A 193 14.43 5.96 -7.15
CA LYS A 193 13.68 4.85 -7.74
C LYS A 193 13.47 3.66 -6.79
N PRO A 194 14.50 3.11 -6.10
CA PRO A 194 14.31 1.98 -5.19
C PRO A 194 13.37 2.33 -4.03
N ALA A 195 13.46 3.54 -3.49
CA ALA A 195 12.60 3.99 -2.38
C ALA A 195 11.15 4.19 -2.83
N ILE A 196 10.94 4.74 -4.03
CA ILE A 196 9.59 4.89 -4.61
C ILE A 196 8.96 3.50 -4.81
N PHE A 197 9.68 2.55 -5.39
CA PHE A 197 9.18 1.18 -5.57
C PHE A 197 8.92 0.47 -4.25
N ALA A 198 9.75 0.70 -3.21
CA ALA A 198 9.52 0.16 -1.88
C ALA A 198 8.23 0.73 -1.27
N GLY A 199 8.10 2.06 -1.28
CA GLY A 199 6.93 2.75 -0.75
C GLY A 199 5.63 2.40 -1.48
N THR A 200 5.66 2.33 -2.82
CA THR A 200 4.51 1.94 -3.62
C THR A 200 4.12 0.47 -3.40
N GLY A 201 5.08 -0.43 -3.21
CA GLY A 201 4.81 -1.82 -2.86
C GLY A 201 4.11 -1.96 -1.51
N LEU A 202 4.59 -1.25 -0.48
CA LEU A 202 3.94 -1.22 0.83
C LEU A 202 2.54 -0.61 0.75
N ALA A 203 2.38 0.52 0.03
CA ALA A 203 1.09 1.16 -0.19
C ALA A 203 0.11 0.21 -0.90
N PHE A 204 0.57 -0.57 -1.89
CA PHE A 204 -0.27 -1.53 -2.60
C PHE A 204 -0.82 -2.62 -1.68
N GLY A 205 0.05 -3.25 -0.89
CA GLY A 205 -0.38 -4.26 0.10
C GLY A 205 -1.38 -3.68 1.10
N ARG A 206 -1.13 -2.45 1.56
CA ARG A 206 -2.04 -1.75 2.49
C ARG A 206 -3.40 -1.43 1.86
N CYS A 207 -3.41 -0.96 0.60
CA CYS A 207 -4.64 -0.64 -0.13
C CYS A 207 -5.50 -1.87 -0.40
N LEU A 208 -4.90 -3.01 -0.77
CA LEU A 208 -5.64 -4.25 -1.04
C LEU A 208 -6.38 -4.78 0.20
N GLY A 209 -5.79 -4.63 1.39
CA GLY A 209 -6.42 -5.03 2.66
C GLY A 209 -7.33 -3.96 3.25
N GLU A 210 -7.59 -2.85 2.56
CA GLU A 210 -8.42 -1.79 3.13
C GLU A 210 -9.90 -2.14 3.07
N TYR A 211 -10.53 -2.17 4.25
CA TYR A 211 -11.96 -2.39 4.44
C TYR A 211 -12.63 -1.17 5.07
N GLY A 212 -12.06 -0.67 6.17
CA GLY A 212 -12.72 0.28 7.05
C GLY A 212 -13.11 1.60 6.41
N SER A 213 -12.22 2.22 5.61
CA SER A 213 -12.55 3.47 4.92
C SER A 213 -13.42 3.22 3.70
N VAL A 214 -13.22 2.10 3.01
CA VAL A 214 -13.92 1.80 1.77
C VAL A 214 -15.37 1.43 2.01
N VAL A 215 -15.72 0.74 3.11
CA VAL A 215 -17.10 0.33 3.40
C VAL A 215 -18.09 1.50 3.40
N PHE A 216 -17.65 2.70 3.79
CA PHE A 216 -18.48 3.90 3.82
C PHE A 216 -18.54 4.62 2.47
N ILE A 217 -17.41 4.72 1.77
CA ILE A 217 -17.31 5.53 0.55
C ILE A 217 -17.68 4.77 -0.72
N ALA A 218 -17.64 3.43 -0.70
CA ALA A 218 -17.89 2.60 -1.87
C ALA A 218 -19.37 2.53 -2.27
N GLY A 219 -20.30 2.63 -1.30
CA GLY A 219 -21.72 2.40 -1.50
C GLY A 219 -22.09 0.94 -1.81
N ASN A 220 -21.13 0.03 -1.77
CA ASN A 220 -21.25 -1.43 -1.80
C ASN A 220 -22.20 -1.99 -2.89
N LYS A 221 -22.13 -1.44 -4.11
CA LYS A 221 -22.93 -1.92 -5.23
C LYS A 221 -22.32 -3.19 -5.79
N PRO A 222 -23.04 -4.35 -5.76
CA PRO A 222 -22.55 -5.59 -6.34
C PRO A 222 -22.09 -5.41 -7.78
N TYR A 223 -21.04 -6.10 -8.17
CA TYR A 223 -20.40 -6.07 -9.50
C TYR A 223 -19.76 -4.73 -9.89
N TYR A 224 -19.95 -3.66 -9.14
CA TYR A 224 -19.48 -2.33 -9.55
C TYR A 224 -18.52 -1.68 -8.55
N THR A 225 -18.92 -1.52 -7.27
CA THR A 225 -18.10 -0.84 -6.26
C THR A 225 -17.76 -1.72 -5.07
N GLU A 226 -18.15 -2.98 -5.08
CA GLU A 226 -17.74 -3.95 -4.08
C GLU A 226 -16.27 -4.32 -4.26
N ILE A 227 -15.47 -4.16 -3.22
CA ILE A 227 -14.09 -4.66 -3.15
C ILE A 227 -14.06 -6.05 -2.49
N THR A 228 -13.01 -6.81 -2.73
CA THR A 228 -12.89 -8.18 -2.21
C THR A 228 -13.05 -8.29 -0.68
N PRO A 229 -12.47 -7.40 0.16
CA PRO A 229 -12.72 -7.44 1.60
C PRO A 229 -14.21 -7.28 1.99
N LEU A 230 -15.00 -6.53 1.19
CA LEU A 230 -16.44 -6.39 1.41
C LEU A 230 -17.19 -7.69 1.09
N VAL A 231 -16.82 -8.37 0.02
CA VAL A 231 -17.40 -9.68 -0.34
C VAL A 231 -17.05 -10.73 0.72
N ILE A 232 -15.79 -10.78 1.17
CA ILE A 232 -15.38 -11.67 2.26
C ILE A 232 -16.24 -11.42 3.52
N MET A 233 -16.46 -10.16 3.88
CA MET A 233 -17.27 -9.81 5.04
C MET A 233 -18.74 -10.19 4.85
N SER A 234 -19.29 -10.08 3.62
CA SER A 234 -20.64 -10.54 3.30
C SER A 234 -20.79 -12.05 3.52
N GLU A 235 -19.86 -12.86 2.99
CA GLU A 235 -19.86 -14.32 3.18
C GLU A 235 -19.74 -14.69 4.67
N LEU A 236 -18.91 -13.95 5.44
CA LEU A 236 -18.81 -14.15 6.89
C LEU A 236 -20.12 -13.84 7.63
N GLN A 237 -20.86 -12.80 7.21
CA GLN A 237 -22.16 -12.45 7.79
C GLN A 237 -23.23 -13.48 7.44
N GLU A 238 -23.08 -14.17 6.33
CA GLU A 238 -23.92 -15.30 5.92
C GLU A 238 -23.49 -16.64 6.57
N PHE A 239 -22.46 -16.62 7.44
CA PHE A 239 -21.87 -17.78 8.09
C PHE A 239 -21.23 -18.80 7.13
N ASP A 240 -20.98 -18.41 5.86
CA ASP A 240 -20.23 -19.22 4.92
C ASP A 240 -18.71 -18.99 5.05
N TYR A 241 -18.16 -19.54 6.14
CA TYR A 241 -16.73 -19.43 6.43
C TYR A 241 -15.85 -20.06 5.35
N SER A 242 -16.34 -21.10 4.67
CA SER A 242 -15.58 -21.82 3.66
C SER A 242 -15.39 -20.97 2.40
N SER A 243 -16.46 -20.34 1.91
CA SER A 243 -16.40 -19.40 0.79
C SER A 243 -15.59 -18.15 1.14
N ALA A 244 -15.81 -17.57 2.31
CA ALA A 244 -15.06 -16.41 2.80
C ALA A 244 -13.55 -16.66 2.82
N THR A 245 -13.13 -17.82 3.37
CA THR A 245 -11.71 -18.17 3.46
C THR A 245 -11.11 -18.53 2.10
N ALA A 246 -11.87 -19.15 1.19
CA ALA A 246 -11.43 -19.43 -0.17
C ALA A 246 -11.12 -18.12 -0.95
N ILE A 247 -12.02 -17.13 -0.88
CA ILE A 247 -11.82 -15.81 -1.50
C ILE A 247 -10.62 -15.10 -0.87
N ALA A 248 -10.51 -15.13 0.47
CA ALA A 248 -9.39 -14.53 1.19
C ALA A 248 -8.05 -15.17 0.83
N LEU A 249 -8.00 -16.50 0.70
CA LEU A 249 -6.80 -17.24 0.33
C LEU A 249 -6.31 -16.87 -1.06
N VAL A 250 -7.21 -16.78 -2.04
CA VAL A 250 -6.86 -16.36 -3.40
C VAL A 250 -6.37 -14.92 -3.42
N MET A 251 -7.04 -14.00 -2.72
CA MET A 251 -6.62 -12.61 -2.61
C MET A 251 -5.22 -12.51 -1.97
N LEU A 252 -4.97 -13.26 -0.91
CA LEU A 252 -3.68 -13.31 -0.23
C LEU A 252 -2.59 -13.84 -1.17
N ALA A 253 -2.84 -14.95 -1.88
CA ALA A 253 -1.88 -15.55 -2.80
C ALA A 253 -1.50 -14.59 -3.94
N VAL A 254 -2.49 -13.94 -4.55
CA VAL A 254 -2.26 -12.97 -5.63
C VAL A 254 -1.52 -11.73 -5.10
N SER A 255 -1.93 -11.21 -3.96
CA SER A 255 -1.27 -10.06 -3.32
C SER A 255 0.19 -10.38 -2.98
N PHE A 256 0.44 -11.55 -2.39
CA PHE A 256 1.78 -12.00 -2.06
C PHE A 256 2.65 -12.17 -3.32
N PHE A 257 2.09 -12.74 -4.39
CA PHE A 257 2.79 -12.89 -5.65
C PHE A 257 3.21 -11.53 -6.25
N ILE A 258 2.30 -10.54 -6.24
CA ILE A 258 2.59 -9.19 -6.74
C ILE A 258 3.68 -8.51 -5.89
N LEU A 259 3.59 -8.61 -4.56
CA LEU A 259 4.60 -8.06 -3.65
C LEU A 259 5.95 -8.77 -3.79
N PHE A 260 5.95 -10.08 -4.02
CA PHE A 260 7.17 -10.84 -4.28
C PHE A 260 7.85 -10.39 -5.58
N LEU A 261 7.09 -10.21 -6.67
CA LEU A 261 7.62 -9.66 -7.92
C LEU A 261 8.19 -8.25 -7.73
N ASN A 262 7.49 -7.39 -7.00
CA ASN A 262 7.96 -6.05 -6.67
C ASN A 262 9.29 -6.11 -5.89
N SER A 263 9.40 -6.99 -4.89
CA SER A 263 10.62 -7.20 -4.12
C SER A 263 11.79 -7.69 -4.99
N MET A 264 11.54 -8.59 -5.92
CA MET A 264 12.57 -9.05 -6.87
C MET A 264 13.09 -7.91 -7.75
N ILE A 265 12.19 -7.07 -8.27
CA ILE A 265 12.56 -5.89 -9.09
C ILE A 265 13.43 -4.93 -8.27
N GLN A 266 13.04 -4.65 -7.02
CA GLN A 266 13.82 -3.80 -6.10
C GLN A 266 15.23 -4.34 -5.86
N GLN A 267 15.37 -5.63 -5.58
CA GLN A 267 16.67 -6.25 -5.34
C GLN A 267 17.58 -6.18 -6.58
N ARG A 268 17.03 -6.38 -7.77
CA ARG A 268 17.78 -6.23 -9.03
C ARG A 268 18.28 -4.80 -9.22
N ASN A 269 17.41 -3.81 -9.01
CA ASN A 269 17.77 -2.40 -9.15
C ASN A 269 18.85 -1.98 -8.12
N ALA A 270 18.74 -2.45 -6.88
CA ALA A 270 19.72 -2.19 -5.83
C ALA A 270 21.11 -2.81 -6.13
N ARG A 271 21.15 -3.98 -6.79
CA ARG A 271 22.42 -4.61 -7.20
C ARG A 271 23.11 -3.85 -8.34
N ILE A 272 22.33 -3.35 -9.31
CA ILE A 272 22.85 -2.56 -10.43
C ILE A 272 23.51 -1.27 -9.92
N LEU A 273 22.88 -0.59 -8.96
CA LEU A 273 23.42 0.63 -8.35
C LEU A 273 24.69 0.37 -7.49
N ARG A 274 24.79 -0.81 -6.88
CA ARG A 274 25.99 -1.21 -6.11
C ARG A 274 27.13 -1.77 -6.99
N GLY A 275 26.80 -2.42 -8.10
CA GLY A 275 27.78 -3.02 -9.01
C GLY A 275 28.41 -2.04 -10.02
N GLY A 276 27.89 -0.83 -10.15
CA GLY A 276 28.47 0.24 -10.96
C GLY A 276 29.67 0.96 -10.30
N ASN A 277 30.00 0.59 -9.05
CA ASN A 277 31.12 1.14 -8.27
C ASN A 277 32.27 0.13 -8.07
N ALA A 278 32.39 -0.91 -8.92
CA ALA A 278 33.50 -1.86 -8.91
C ALA A 278 34.33 -1.72 -10.18
#